data_2b3cadde12ef6bf04bb58c736f39a263
#
_entry.id   2b3cadde12ef6bf04bb58c736f39a263
#
_cell.length_a   1.000
_cell.length_b   1.000
_cell.length_c   1.000
_cell.angle_alpha   90.00
_cell.angle_beta   90.00
_cell.angle_gamma   90.00
#
_symmetry.space_group_name_H-M   'P 1'
#
loop_
_entity.id
_entity.type
_entity.pdbx_description
1 polymer ?
#
loop_
_entity_poly.entity_id
_entity_poly.type
_entity_poly.pdbx_seq_one_letter_code
_entity_poly.pdbx_strand_id
1 'polypeptide(L)'
;SEDEAVESVDEEDEALFGNHSNLYNSGNTYSPDWPRNSQRVAALWKSQYGQDVDGVIGIDPVFLQYLLGLVGNVSLPDGTVVDGTNAAKVLMHDVYWNYPVEESDGIFASVASAAFDKILGGIGDVDVAKLVGAVERGAEEGRLIAWMRNDDEQNAIKETGIDASLPDPDDPSADSVAGVYFNNLSFSKLDWYLNADTQIGQGIKNGDGTCSYRITVTLTNIMTQEEAGKLPDYVAASAPDAARDDERLNVSLFAPTGGNITDLTVEGTQFGLGAATWHGIPFYSGTVDLHAGETTTITYTLTTSAEAGDKPLTLRQTPTCQAARDSASA
;
A
#
# COMPACT_ATOMS: atom_id res chain seq x y z
N SER A 1 17.36 0.03 -19.00
CA SER A 1 17.58 0.97 -20.12
C SER A 1 16.21 1.46 -20.58
N GLU A 2 16.07 2.72 -20.97
CA GLU A 2 14.84 3.37 -21.43
C GLU A 2 14.17 2.70 -22.66
N ASP A 3 14.77 1.68 -23.23
CA ASP A 3 14.31 1.00 -24.45
C ASP A 3 13.48 -0.29 -24.20
N GLU A 4 13.23 -0.68 -22.97
CA GLU A 4 12.39 -1.84 -22.63
C GLU A 4 11.03 -1.41 -22.06
N ALA A 5 10.32 -0.55 -22.80
CA ALA A 5 8.93 -0.28 -22.50
C ALA A 5 8.13 -1.57 -22.68
N VAL A 6 7.66 -2.14 -21.59
CA VAL A 6 6.69 -3.22 -21.60
C VAL A 6 5.42 -2.72 -22.27
N GLU A 7 4.83 -3.56 -23.13
CA GLU A 7 3.63 -3.28 -23.91
C GLU A 7 2.61 -2.40 -23.17
N SER A 8 2.23 -1.34 -23.86
CA SER A 8 1.19 -0.35 -23.60
C SER A 8 0.60 -0.36 -22.18
N VAL A 9 1.03 0.58 -21.37
CA VAL A 9 0.28 1.02 -20.22
C VAL A 9 -1.09 1.48 -20.69
N ASP A 10 -2.09 1.09 -19.95
CA ASP A 10 -3.43 1.58 -20.08
C ASP A 10 -3.41 3.12 -19.99
N GLU A 11 -4.09 3.81 -20.90
CA GLU A 11 -4.11 5.28 -20.94
C GLU A 11 -4.67 5.89 -19.64
N GLU A 12 -5.60 5.19 -18.96
CA GLU A 12 -6.14 5.63 -17.68
C GLU A 12 -5.11 5.51 -16.54
N ASP A 13 -4.32 4.43 -16.54
CA ASP A 13 -3.23 4.27 -15.57
C ASP A 13 -2.14 5.33 -15.78
N GLU A 14 -1.78 5.64 -17.03
CA GLU A 14 -0.80 6.68 -17.35
C GLU A 14 -1.30 8.07 -16.95
N ALA A 15 -2.57 8.35 -17.16
CA ALA A 15 -3.18 9.62 -16.78
C ALA A 15 -3.18 9.84 -15.26
N LEU A 16 -3.30 8.77 -14.47
CA LEU A 16 -3.35 8.82 -13.01
C LEU A 16 -1.98 8.79 -12.34
N PHE A 17 -1.14 7.87 -12.79
CA PHE A 17 0.13 7.54 -12.11
C PHE A 17 1.33 8.06 -12.90
N GLY A 18 1.10 8.68 -14.06
CA GLY A 18 2.14 9.18 -14.94
C GLY A 18 3.00 8.05 -15.55
N ASN A 19 4.04 8.43 -16.27
CA ASN A 19 4.98 7.49 -16.87
C ASN A 19 5.82 6.69 -15.86
N HIS A 20 5.72 6.98 -14.56
CA HIS A 20 6.48 6.26 -13.53
C HIS A 20 6.11 4.78 -13.45
N SER A 21 4.84 4.43 -13.69
CA SER A 21 4.41 3.04 -13.75
C SER A 21 5.05 2.25 -14.90
N ASN A 22 5.58 2.94 -15.94
CA ASN A 22 6.16 2.34 -17.11
C ASN A 22 7.68 2.27 -17.10
N LEU A 23 8.32 3.24 -16.45
CA LEU A 23 9.76 3.46 -16.55
C LEU A 23 10.55 2.81 -15.41
N TYR A 24 9.90 2.55 -14.27
CA TYR A 24 10.57 2.05 -13.07
C TYR A 24 9.86 0.83 -12.49
N ASN A 25 10.62 -0.17 -12.05
CA ASN A 25 10.06 -1.33 -11.35
C ASN A 25 9.24 -0.95 -10.10
N SER A 26 9.59 0.15 -9.43
CA SER A 26 8.84 0.70 -8.31
C SER A 26 7.46 1.25 -8.71
N GLY A 27 7.27 1.67 -9.97
CA GLY A 27 5.99 2.16 -10.48
C GLY A 27 4.92 1.07 -10.65
N ASN A 28 5.31 -0.20 -10.67
CA ASN A 28 4.36 -1.31 -10.79
C ASN A 28 3.46 -1.51 -9.57
N THR A 29 3.67 -0.78 -8.48
CA THR A 29 2.86 -0.83 -7.26
C THR A 29 2.03 0.44 -7.01
N TYR A 30 1.99 1.38 -7.95
CA TYR A 30 1.23 2.63 -7.79
C TYR A 30 -0.28 2.45 -7.91
N SER A 31 -0.71 1.54 -8.78
CA SER A 31 -2.14 1.20 -8.89
C SER A 31 -2.61 0.47 -7.64
N PRO A 32 -3.81 0.78 -7.12
CA PRO A 32 -4.39 0.05 -5.99
C PRO A 32 -4.96 -1.34 -6.38
N ASP A 33 -4.89 -1.72 -7.66
CA ASP A 33 -5.35 -3.01 -8.18
C ASP A 33 -4.17 -3.99 -8.31
N TRP A 34 -4.05 -4.91 -7.36
CA TRP A 34 -2.93 -5.85 -7.34
C TRP A 34 -2.92 -6.83 -8.52
N PRO A 35 -4.02 -7.39 -9.01
CA PRO A 35 -4.02 -8.24 -10.19
C PRO A 35 -3.41 -7.55 -11.43
N ARG A 36 -3.70 -6.27 -11.67
CA ARG A 36 -3.09 -5.50 -12.77
C ARG A 36 -1.58 -5.31 -12.56
N ASN A 37 -1.19 -4.91 -11.37
CA ASN A 37 0.22 -4.77 -11.01
C ASN A 37 0.98 -6.08 -11.21
N SER A 38 0.40 -7.20 -10.77
CA SER A 38 0.98 -8.53 -10.88
C SER A 38 1.16 -9.00 -12.32
N GLN A 39 0.19 -8.72 -13.18
CA GLN A 39 0.30 -9.05 -14.61
C GLN A 39 1.46 -8.28 -15.26
N ARG A 40 1.68 -7.03 -14.89
CA ARG A 40 2.83 -6.23 -15.34
C ARG A 40 4.15 -6.80 -14.84
N VAL A 41 4.23 -7.11 -13.54
CA VAL A 41 5.42 -7.73 -12.94
C VAL A 41 5.73 -9.06 -13.62
N ALA A 42 4.72 -9.89 -13.89
CA ALA A 42 4.87 -11.16 -14.59
C ALA A 42 5.35 -10.97 -16.03
N ALA A 43 4.86 -9.95 -16.74
CA ALA A 43 5.30 -9.62 -18.10
C ALA A 43 6.74 -9.11 -18.12
N LEU A 44 7.13 -8.24 -17.17
CA LEU A 44 8.50 -7.78 -16.98
C LEU A 44 9.45 -8.95 -16.69
N TRP A 45 9.07 -9.84 -15.80
CA TRP A 45 9.85 -11.04 -15.49
C TRP A 45 10.08 -11.89 -16.74
N LYS A 46 9.02 -12.16 -17.50
CA LYS A 46 9.11 -12.91 -18.76
C LYS A 46 10.02 -12.23 -19.78
N SER A 47 9.91 -10.91 -19.92
CA SER A 47 10.77 -10.13 -20.81
C SER A 47 12.25 -10.25 -20.41
N GLN A 48 12.53 -10.15 -19.11
CA GLN A 48 13.91 -10.13 -18.61
C GLN A 48 14.55 -11.53 -18.53
N TYR A 49 13.78 -12.54 -18.13
CA TYR A 49 14.31 -13.88 -17.84
C TYR A 49 13.80 -14.97 -18.80
N GLY A 50 12.87 -14.66 -19.70
CA GLY A 50 12.30 -15.61 -20.65
C GLY A 50 11.41 -16.69 -20.02
N GLN A 51 11.00 -16.51 -18.76
CA GLN A 51 10.21 -17.47 -17.99
C GLN A 51 8.84 -16.89 -17.63
N ASP A 52 7.81 -17.71 -17.76
CA ASP A 52 6.51 -17.40 -17.19
C ASP A 52 6.50 -17.74 -15.70
N VAL A 53 5.75 -16.95 -14.91
CA VAL A 53 5.47 -17.25 -13.50
C VAL A 53 4.01 -17.65 -13.34
N ASP A 54 3.73 -18.53 -12.37
CA ASP A 54 2.37 -19.00 -12.08
C ASP A 54 1.59 -18.01 -11.22
N GLY A 55 2.29 -17.11 -10.51
CA GLY A 55 1.68 -16.08 -9.69
C GLY A 55 2.68 -15.04 -9.22
N VAL A 56 2.17 -14.00 -8.56
CA VAL A 56 2.96 -12.94 -7.91
C VAL A 56 2.43 -12.73 -6.51
N ILE A 57 3.33 -12.79 -5.53
CA ILE A 57 3.02 -12.52 -4.13
C ILE A 57 3.72 -11.23 -3.73
N GLY A 58 2.96 -10.29 -3.19
CA GLY A 58 3.46 -9.06 -2.58
C GLY A 58 3.49 -9.18 -1.06
N ILE A 59 4.62 -8.82 -0.48
CA ILE A 59 4.78 -8.71 0.98
C ILE A 59 5.51 -7.41 1.30
N ASP A 60 5.21 -6.84 2.44
CA ASP A 60 5.93 -5.68 2.95
C ASP A 60 6.94 -6.05 4.06
N PRO A 61 7.85 -5.15 4.47
CA PRO A 61 8.82 -5.41 5.53
C PRO A 61 8.20 -5.72 6.90
N VAL A 62 6.97 -5.27 7.17
CA VAL A 62 6.28 -5.57 8.43
C VAL A 62 5.79 -7.02 8.42
N PHE A 63 5.25 -7.50 7.31
CA PHE A 63 4.89 -8.91 7.18
C PHE A 63 6.13 -9.82 7.24
N LEU A 64 7.22 -9.42 6.61
CA LEU A 64 8.50 -10.13 6.75
C LEU A 64 8.94 -10.20 8.22
N GLN A 65 8.73 -9.14 9.00
CA GLN A 65 8.98 -9.14 10.46
C GLN A 65 8.12 -10.18 11.18
N TYR A 66 6.84 -10.36 10.81
CA TYR A 66 5.99 -11.40 11.39
C TYR A 66 6.53 -12.80 11.10
N LEU A 67 6.98 -13.06 9.87
CA LEU A 67 7.54 -14.34 9.48
C LEU A 67 8.88 -14.62 10.19
N LEU A 68 9.76 -13.64 10.29
CA LEU A 68 11.03 -13.78 11.04
C LEU A 68 10.80 -14.05 12.53
N GLY A 69 9.71 -13.54 13.10
CA GLY A 69 9.29 -13.88 14.46
C GLY A 69 8.95 -15.36 14.66
N LEU A 70 8.62 -16.07 13.58
CA LEU A 70 8.32 -17.51 13.60
C LEU A 70 9.52 -18.39 13.29
N VAL A 71 10.32 -18.01 12.29
CA VAL A 71 11.43 -18.85 11.79
C VAL A 71 12.79 -18.45 12.36
N GLY A 72 12.85 -17.35 13.09
CA GLY A 72 14.05 -16.81 13.72
C GLY A 72 14.80 -15.78 12.88
N ASN A 73 15.88 -15.23 13.41
CA ASN A 73 16.61 -14.10 12.86
C ASN A 73 17.48 -14.44 11.65
N VAL A 74 17.83 -13.41 10.89
CA VAL A 74 18.90 -13.42 9.89
C VAL A 74 19.97 -12.39 10.28
N SER A 75 21.20 -12.56 9.81
CA SER A 75 22.29 -11.63 10.12
C SER A 75 22.82 -11.02 8.84
N LEU A 76 23.01 -9.70 8.86
CA LEU A 76 23.69 -8.97 7.80
C LEU A 76 25.20 -9.26 7.81
N PRO A 77 25.92 -8.97 6.72
CA PRO A 77 27.38 -9.19 6.65
C PRO A 77 28.19 -8.47 7.74
N ASP A 78 27.71 -7.35 8.23
CA ASP A 78 28.33 -6.56 9.31
C ASP A 78 27.99 -7.07 10.73
N GLY A 79 27.17 -8.12 10.82
CA GLY A 79 26.71 -8.70 12.07
C GLY A 79 25.43 -8.12 12.64
N THR A 80 24.80 -7.15 11.96
CA THR A 80 23.47 -6.65 12.32
C THR A 80 22.45 -7.78 12.27
N VAL A 81 21.69 -7.97 13.35
CA VAL A 81 20.65 -8.99 13.45
C VAL A 81 19.31 -8.40 13.05
N VAL A 82 18.65 -9.03 12.08
CA VAL A 82 17.30 -8.72 11.63
C VAL A 82 16.36 -9.82 12.09
N ASP A 83 15.32 -9.48 12.82
CA ASP A 83 14.43 -10.44 13.47
C ASP A 83 12.96 -9.99 13.51
N GLY A 84 12.11 -10.76 14.20
CA GLY A 84 10.68 -10.48 14.36
C GLY A 84 10.33 -9.22 15.15
N THR A 85 11.32 -8.43 15.59
CA THR A 85 11.09 -7.20 16.35
C THR A 85 11.58 -5.94 15.65
N ASN A 86 12.48 -6.07 14.67
CA ASN A 86 13.17 -4.93 14.08
C ASN A 86 13.23 -4.92 12.55
N ALA A 87 12.78 -5.98 11.86
CA ALA A 87 12.97 -6.10 10.41
C ALA A 87 12.40 -4.91 9.63
N ALA A 88 11.20 -4.43 9.98
CA ALA A 88 10.61 -3.27 9.35
C ALA A 88 11.49 -2.02 9.52
N LYS A 89 11.97 -1.78 10.76
CA LYS A 89 12.84 -0.63 11.04
C LYS A 89 14.18 -0.73 10.29
N VAL A 90 14.81 -1.89 10.32
CA VAL A 90 16.10 -2.08 9.63
C VAL A 90 15.97 -1.83 8.16
N LEU A 91 14.94 -2.39 7.50
CA LEU A 91 14.76 -2.32 6.05
C LEU A 91 14.22 -0.96 5.57
N MET A 92 13.34 -0.32 6.34
CA MET A 92 12.70 0.92 5.90
C MET A 92 13.39 2.19 6.41
N HIS A 93 14.31 2.05 7.38
CA HIS A 93 14.99 3.18 7.99
C HIS A 93 16.49 2.97 8.10
N ASP A 94 16.95 1.99 8.94
CA ASP A 94 18.35 1.92 9.37
C ASP A 94 19.32 1.68 8.20
N VAL A 95 18.92 0.92 7.18
CA VAL A 95 19.74 0.68 5.97
C VAL A 95 19.99 1.99 5.24
N TYR A 96 18.99 2.83 5.06
CA TYR A 96 19.13 4.10 4.36
C TYR A 96 19.91 5.17 5.14
N TRP A 97 19.92 5.07 6.47
CA TRP A 97 20.61 5.99 7.36
C TRP A 97 22.08 5.62 7.60
N ASN A 98 22.39 4.32 7.62
CA ASN A 98 23.67 3.84 8.13
C ASN A 98 24.61 3.30 7.05
N TYR A 99 24.10 3.02 5.84
CA TYR A 99 24.90 2.42 4.77
C TYR A 99 24.96 3.32 3.54
N PRO A 100 26.06 3.26 2.77
CA PRO A 100 26.13 3.91 1.46
C PRO A 100 25.04 3.41 0.53
N VAL A 101 24.58 4.30 -0.36
CA VAL A 101 23.51 4.00 -1.33
C VAL A 101 23.84 2.77 -2.18
N GLU A 102 25.11 2.65 -2.59
CA GLU A 102 25.61 1.57 -3.45
C GLU A 102 25.57 0.19 -2.75
N GLU A 103 25.49 0.15 -1.41
CA GLU A 103 25.42 -1.08 -0.62
C GLU A 103 23.99 -1.46 -0.29
N SER A 104 23.05 -0.53 -0.32
CA SER A 104 21.65 -0.73 0.11
C SER A 104 20.97 -1.87 -0.63
N ASP A 105 21.08 -1.91 -1.96
CA ASP A 105 20.49 -2.97 -2.79
C ASP A 105 21.05 -4.36 -2.44
N GLY A 106 22.36 -4.45 -2.19
CA GLY A 106 23.02 -5.68 -1.76
C GLY A 106 22.55 -6.15 -0.39
N ILE A 107 22.31 -5.22 0.53
CA ILE A 107 21.77 -5.50 1.87
C ILE A 107 20.33 -6.02 1.76
N PHE A 108 19.46 -5.34 0.99
CA PHE A 108 18.09 -5.81 0.76
C PHE A 108 18.05 -7.19 0.15
N ALA A 109 18.83 -7.43 -0.91
CA ALA A 109 18.93 -8.74 -1.55
C ALA A 109 19.42 -9.83 -0.57
N SER A 110 20.39 -9.51 0.28
CA SER A 110 20.93 -10.41 1.30
C SER A 110 19.88 -10.77 2.35
N VAL A 111 19.18 -9.78 2.89
CA VAL A 111 18.11 -10.01 3.87
C VAL A 111 16.97 -10.80 3.25
N ALA A 112 16.51 -10.41 2.06
CA ALA A 112 15.43 -11.09 1.37
C ALA A 112 15.75 -12.56 1.08
N SER A 113 16.96 -12.84 0.54
CA SER A 113 17.39 -14.22 0.27
C SER A 113 17.50 -15.03 1.55
N ALA A 114 18.18 -14.51 2.58
CA ALA A 114 18.35 -15.23 3.85
C ALA A 114 17.02 -15.47 4.58
N ALA A 115 16.10 -14.50 4.54
CA ALA A 115 14.76 -14.64 5.09
C ALA A 115 13.94 -15.68 4.33
N PHE A 116 14.00 -15.65 3.00
CA PHE A 116 13.30 -16.60 2.13
C PHE A 116 13.80 -18.03 2.36
N ASP A 117 15.12 -18.24 2.36
CA ASP A 117 15.72 -19.55 2.63
C ASP A 117 15.31 -20.07 4.01
N LYS A 118 15.25 -19.19 5.00
CA LYS A 118 14.89 -19.56 6.37
C LYS A 118 13.40 -19.87 6.50
N ILE A 119 12.53 -19.12 5.82
CA ILE A 119 11.09 -19.37 5.77
C ILE A 119 10.84 -20.73 5.10
N LEU A 120 11.41 -20.95 3.91
CA LEU A 120 11.23 -22.23 3.19
C LEU A 120 11.83 -23.42 3.94
N GLY A 121 13.01 -23.25 4.55
CA GLY A 121 13.68 -24.31 5.31
C GLY A 121 13.07 -24.56 6.69
N GLY A 122 12.46 -23.54 7.29
CA GLY A 122 11.92 -23.58 8.65
C GLY A 122 10.41 -23.78 8.77
N ILE A 123 9.66 -23.65 7.67
CA ILE A 123 8.18 -23.68 7.71
C ILE A 123 7.64 -25.02 8.23
N GLY A 124 8.35 -26.12 8.02
CA GLY A 124 7.99 -27.45 8.52
C GLY A 124 8.11 -27.62 10.03
N ASP A 125 8.89 -26.75 10.67
CA ASP A 125 9.16 -26.78 12.12
C ASP A 125 8.36 -25.72 12.90
N VAL A 126 7.66 -24.84 12.17
CA VAL A 126 6.82 -23.77 12.75
C VAL A 126 5.49 -24.34 13.24
N ASP A 127 5.01 -23.83 14.36
CA ASP A 127 3.66 -24.07 14.82
C ASP A 127 2.65 -23.57 13.77
N VAL A 128 1.87 -24.49 13.18
CA VAL A 128 0.93 -24.19 12.10
C VAL A 128 -0.09 -23.11 12.51
N ALA A 129 -0.55 -23.13 13.77
CA ALA A 129 -1.51 -22.12 14.24
C ALA A 129 -0.89 -20.71 14.28
N LYS A 130 0.38 -20.59 14.62
CA LYS A 130 1.11 -19.31 14.58
C LYS A 130 1.33 -18.83 13.16
N LEU A 131 1.66 -19.74 12.24
CA LEU A 131 1.83 -19.40 10.83
C LEU A 131 0.50 -18.90 10.23
N VAL A 132 -0.59 -19.63 10.47
CA VAL A 132 -1.93 -19.20 10.04
C VAL A 132 -2.26 -17.83 10.61
N GLY A 133 -2.06 -17.61 11.91
CA GLY A 133 -2.31 -16.29 12.52
C GLY A 133 -1.45 -15.15 11.93
N ALA A 134 -0.20 -15.41 11.53
CA ALA A 134 0.63 -14.41 10.87
C ALA A 134 0.12 -14.12 9.44
N VAL A 135 -0.30 -15.14 8.71
CA VAL A 135 -0.88 -15.00 7.36
C VAL A 135 -2.21 -14.26 7.42
N GLU A 136 -3.12 -14.62 8.32
CA GLU A 136 -4.39 -13.93 8.53
C GLU A 136 -4.17 -12.46 8.85
N ARG A 137 -3.28 -12.17 9.80
CA ARG A 137 -2.92 -10.80 10.15
C ARG A 137 -2.34 -10.03 8.97
N GLY A 138 -1.42 -10.62 8.21
CA GLY A 138 -0.83 -10.00 7.02
C GLY A 138 -1.87 -9.70 5.94
N ALA A 139 -2.85 -10.58 5.76
CA ALA A 139 -3.96 -10.42 4.85
C ALA A 139 -4.91 -9.29 5.31
N GLU A 140 -5.33 -9.30 6.57
CA GLU A 140 -6.22 -8.29 7.17
C GLU A 140 -5.61 -6.88 7.12
N GLU A 141 -4.30 -6.77 7.33
CA GLU A 141 -3.57 -5.51 7.28
C GLU A 141 -3.19 -5.08 5.84
N GLY A 142 -3.52 -5.87 4.80
CA GLY A 142 -3.14 -5.60 3.41
C GLY A 142 -1.63 -5.70 3.12
N ARG A 143 -0.88 -6.42 3.97
CA ARG A 143 0.59 -6.60 3.90
C ARG A 143 1.02 -7.85 3.16
N LEU A 144 0.10 -8.77 2.97
CA LEU A 144 0.21 -9.98 2.16
C LEU A 144 -0.86 -9.92 1.09
N ILE A 145 -0.44 -9.84 -0.16
CA ILE A 145 -1.30 -9.81 -1.33
C ILE A 145 -0.81 -10.82 -2.36
N ALA A 146 -1.72 -11.39 -3.14
CA ALA A 146 -1.36 -12.42 -4.09
C ALA A 146 -2.20 -12.36 -5.38
N TRP A 147 -1.58 -12.76 -6.47
CA TRP A 147 -2.25 -13.01 -7.75
C TRP A 147 -1.76 -14.32 -8.34
N MET A 148 -2.67 -15.10 -8.93
CA MET A 148 -2.37 -16.35 -9.61
C MET A 148 -2.82 -16.28 -11.07
N ARG A 149 -2.02 -16.87 -11.95
CA ARG A 149 -2.30 -16.90 -13.40
C ARG A 149 -3.46 -17.86 -13.73
N ASN A 150 -3.58 -18.94 -12.96
CA ASN A 150 -4.67 -19.91 -13.12
C ASN A 150 -5.97 -19.34 -12.54
N ASP A 151 -7.04 -19.38 -13.33
CA ASP A 151 -8.33 -18.79 -12.94
C ASP A 151 -8.97 -19.46 -11.72
N ASP A 152 -8.83 -20.78 -11.56
CA ASP A 152 -9.40 -21.49 -10.40
C ASP A 152 -8.64 -21.12 -9.12
N GLU A 153 -7.32 -21.00 -9.19
CA GLU A 153 -6.48 -20.54 -8.09
C GLU A 153 -6.75 -19.08 -7.76
N GLN A 154 -6.87 -18.21 -8.78
CA GLN A 154 -7.21 -16.80 -8.58
C GLN A 154 -8.58 -16.63 -7.94
N ASN A 155 -9.58 -17.43 -8.32
CA ASN A 155 -10.90 -17.39 -7.70
C ASN A 155 -10.84 -17.79 -6.22
N ALA A 156 -10.04 -18.82 -5.89
CA ALA A 156 -9.83 -19.22 -4.49
C ALA A 156 -9.16 -18.09 -3.67
N ILE A 157 -8.20 -17.35 -4.27
CA ILE A 157 -7.55 -16.21 -3.63
C ILE A 157 -8.52 -15.05 -3.43
N LYS A 158 -9.39 -14.77 -4.39
CA LYS A 158 -10.43 -13.73 -4.26
C LYS A 158 -11.34 -13.96 -3.05
N GLU A 159 -11.72 -15.20 -2.79
CA GLU A 159 -12.55 -15.56 -1.63
C GLU A 159 -11.88 -15.22 -0.29
N THR A 160 -10.54 -15.15 -0.24
CA THR A 160 -9.79 -14.77 0.96
C THR A 160 -9.57 -13.27 1.09
N GLY A 161 -9.81 -12.48 0.03
CA GLY A 161 -9.57 -11.05 -0.02
C GLY A 161 -8.10 -10.63 -0.18
N ILE A 162 -7.14 -11.56 -0.23
CA ILE A 162 -5.72 -11.26 -0.43
C ILE A 162 -5.33 -10.94 -1.87
N ASP A 163 -6.26 -11.06 -2.81
CA ASP A 163 -6.04 -10.63 -4.19
C ASP A 163 -5.94 -9.11 -4.33
N ALA A 164 -6.43 -8.35 -3.35
CA ALA A 164 -6.43 -6.90 -3.32
C ALA A 164 -6.93 -6.28 -4.64
N SER A 165 -7.86 -6.95 -5.34
CA SER A 165 -8.54 -6.39 -6.50
C SER A 165 -9.49 -5.28 -6.06
N LEU A 166 -9.65 -4.25 -6.88
CA LEU A 166 -10.73 -3.31 -6.70
C LEU A 166 -12.08 -3.99 -6.99
N PRO A 167 -13.18 -3.51 -6.37
CA PRO A 167 -14.51 -4.03 -6.68
C PRO A 167 -14.83 -3.92 -8.18
N ASP A 168 -15.62 -4.85 -8.69
CA ASP A 168 -16.10 -4.81 -10.08
C ASP A 168 -16.93 -3.53 -10.31
N PRO A 169 -16.55 -2.64 -11.24
CA PRO A 169 -17.27 -1.40 -11.50
C PRO A 169 -18.69 -1.62 -12.03
N ASP A 170 -18.95 -2.79 -12.60
CA ASP A 170 -20.25 -3.15 -13.18
C ASP A 170 -21.18 -3.88 -12.20
N ASP A 171 -20.72 -4.16 -10.97
CA ASP A 171 -21.52 -4.82 -9.94
C ASP A 171 -21.76 -3.91 -8.71
N PRO A 172 -22.79 -3.05 -8.74
CA PRO A 172 -23.14 -2.21 -7.60
C PRO A 172 -23.68 -2.98 -6.39
N SER A 173 -23.93 -4.26 -6.53
CA SER A 173 -24.29 -5.16 -5.43
C SER A 173 -23.09 -5.79 -4.73
N ALA A 174 -21.88 -5.58 -5.24
CA ALA A 174 -20.62 -6.05 -4.63
C ALA A 174 -20.44 -5.52 -3.21
N ASP A 175 -19.44 -6.04 -2.50
CA ASP A 175 -19.10 -5.57 -1.17
C ASP A 175 -18.69 -4.09 -1.18
N SER A 176 -19.21 -3.34 -0.20
CA SER A 176 -18.91 -1.92 -0.08
C SER A 176 -17.51 -1.74 0.52
N VAL A 177 -16.55 -1.29 -0.30
CA VAL A 177 -15.17 -1.06 0.10
C VAL A 177 -14.83 0.41 -0.04
N ALA A 178 -14.42 1.06 1.04
CA ALA A 178 -13.77 2.36 1.02
C ALA A 178 -12.27 2.15 0.73
N GLY A 179 -11.75 2.76 -0.33
CA GLY A 179 -10.34 2.72 -0.67
C GLY A 179 -9.62 4.00 -0.23
N VAL A 180 -8.50 3.86 0.51
CA VAL A 180 -7.64 4.98 0.92
C VAL A 180 -6.20 4.60 0.58
N TYR A 181 -5.64 5.19 -0.47
CA TYR A 181 -4.33 4.79 -0.98
C TYR A 181 -3.36 5.97 -1.01
N PHE A 182 -2.09 5.67 -0.75
CA PHE A 182 -1.01 6.65 -0.69
C PHE A 182 0.12 6.25 -1.62
N ASN A 183 0.62 7.22 -2.40
CA ASN A 183 1.84 7.08 -3.20
C ASN A 183 2.79 8.23 -2.86
N ASN A 184 4.05 7.91 -2.58
CA ASN A 184 5.08 8.90 -2.30
C ASN A 184 5.47 9.64 -3.59
N LEU A 185 5.32 10.96 -3.57
CA LEU A 185 5.72 11.87 -4.65
C LEU A 185 6.98 12.66 -4.34
N SER A 186 7.55 12.51 -3.14
CA SER A 186 8.77 13.23 -2.73
C SER A 186 10.04 12.66 -3.33
N PHE A 187 9.99 11.49 -3.97
CA PHE A 187 11.17 10.71 -4.39
C PHE A 187 12.16 10.50 -3.23
N SER A 188 11.63 10.17 -2.06
CA SER A 188 12.34 10.06 -0.80
C SER A 188 12.33 8.63 -0.25
N LYS A 189 12.88 8.45 0.95
CA LYS A 189 12.75 7.25 1.79
C LYS A 189 12.11 7.63 3.14
N LEU A 190 11.11 8.53 3.10
CA LEU A 190 10.43 9.06 4.27
C LEU A 190 9.23 8.23 4.72
N ASP A 191 8.77 7.26 3.92
CA ASP A 191 7.60 6.41 4.20
C ASP A 191 7.66 5.72 5.57
N TRP A 192 8.86 5.53 6.15
CA TRP A 192 9.04 5.06 7.52
C TRP A 192 8.36 5.95 8.55
N TYR A 193 8.31 7.25 8.27
CA TYR A 193 7.77 8.25 9.19
C TYR A 193 6.29 8.54 8.98
N LEU A 194 5.67 7.97 7.94
CA LEU A 194 4.25 8.15 7.70
C LEU A 194 3.42 7.29 8.65
N ASN A 195 2.58 7.93 9.46
CA ASN A 195 1.51 7.29 10.21
C ASN A 195 0.16 7.68 9.60
N ALA A 196 -0.66 6.69 9.28
CA ALA A 196 -2.00 6.88 8.73
C ALA A 196 -3.03 6.17 9.61
N ASP A 197 -4.06 6.90 10.03
CA ASP A 197 -5.21 6.39 10.79
C ASP A 197 -6.50 6.78 10.05
N THR A 198 -7.31 5.77 9.69
CA THR A 198 -8.60 5.99 9.03
C THR A 198 -9.71 5.48 9.93
N GLN A 199 -10.68 6.34 10.19
CA GLN A 199 -11.85 6.05 11.00
C GLN A 199 -13.11 6.08 10.16
N ILE A 200 -13.94 5.05 10.27
CA ILE A 200 -15.26 4.96 9.66
C ILE A 200 -16.28 5.25 10.75
N GLY A 201 -17.03 6.33 10.58
CA GLY A 201 -18.12 6.69 11.46
C GLY A 201 -19.32 5.74 11.33
N GLN A 202 -20.28 5.89 12.22
CA GLN A 202 -21.52 5.09 12.18
C GLN A 202 -22.27 5.31 10.86
N GLY A 203 -22.73 4.22 10.24
CA GLY A 203 -23.54 4.25 9.03
C GLY A 203 -24.94 4.80 9.29
N ILE A 204 -25.40 5.71 8.42
CA ILE A 204 -26.74 6.29 8.44
C ILE A 204 -27.49 5.79 7.20
N LYS A 205 -28.56 5.00 7.43
CA LYS A 205 -29.41 4.54 6.33
C LYS A 205 -30.23 5.70 5.78
N ASN A 206 -30.19 5.87 4.46
CA ASN A 206 -30.95 6.88 3.73
C ASN A 206 -32.30 6.31 3.25
N GLY A 207 -33.23 7.20 2.94
CA GLY A 207 -34.59 6.79 2.50
C GLY A 207 -34.62 6.14 1.10
N ASP A 208 -33.54 6.24 0.34
CA ASP A 208 -33.37 5.66 -1.01
C ASP A 208 -32.68 4.28 -1.00
N GLY A 209 -32.39 3.74 0.17
CA GLY A 209 -31.74 2.44 0.35
C GLY A 209 -30.21 2.50 0.41
N THR A 210 -29.60 3.67 0.23
CA THR A 210 -28.15 3.86 0.41
C THR A 210 -27.79 3.99 1.90
N CYS A 211 -26.49 3.89 2.21
CA CYS A 211 -25.99 4.16 3.56
C CYS A 211 -24.82 5.16 3.48
N SER A 212 -24.84 6.18 4.33
CA SER A 212 -23.81 7.22 4.37
C SER A 212 -22.93 7.07 5.61
N TYR A 213 -21.63 7.24 5.43
CA TYR A 213 -20.59 7.14 6.47
C TYR A 213 -19.73 8.40 6.47
N ARG A 214 -19.39 8.91 7.64
CA ARG A 214 -18.33 9.91 7.78
C ARG A 214 -16.99 9.19 7.86
N ILE A 215 -16.09 9.50 6.95
CA ILE A 215 -14.72 8.98 6.96
C ILE A 215 -13.78 10.09 7.41
N THR A 216 -12.82 9.73 8.26
CA THR A 216 -11.75 10.63 8.71
C THR A 216 -10.42 9.93 8.52
N VAL A 217 -9.55 10.50 7.69
CA VAL A 217 -8.18 10.03 7.45
C VAL A 217 -7.22 11.02 8.09
N THR A 218 -6.42 10.58 9.04
CA THR A 218 -5.39 11.38 9.69
C THR A 218 -4.01 10.90 9.25
N LEU A 219 -3.24 11.78 8.63
CA LEU A 219 -1.89 11.53 8.14
C LEU A 219 -0.90 12.34 8.99
N THR A 220 0.11 11.70 9.54
CA THR A 220 1.12 12.35 10.37
C THR A 220 2.51 11.93 9.93
N ASN A 221 3.37 12.91 9.66
CA ASN A 221 4.82 12.67 9.57
C ASN A 221 5.38 12.70 11.00
N ILE A 222 5.72 11.52 11.54
CA ILE A 222 6.19 11.37 12.93
C ILE A 222 7.68 11.69 13.10
N MET A 223 8.36 12.13 12.05
CA MET A 223 9.76 12.53 12.12
C MET A 223 9.94 13.67 13.12
N THR A 224 10.97 13.57 13.92
CA THR A 224 11.35 14.67 14.82
C THR A 224 12.12 15.76 14.09
N GLN A 225 12.07 16.99 14.58
CA GLN A 225 12.89 18.11 14.02
C GLN A 225 14.38 17.84 14.12
N GLU A 226 14.82 17.04 15.09
CA GLU A 226 16.21 16.62 15.22
C GLU A 226 16.62 15.67 14.09
N GLU A 227 15.78 14.70 13.75
CA GLU A 227 16.01 13.77 12.62
C GLU A 227 15.98 14.54 11.30
N ALA A 228 14.99 15.42 11.10
CA ALA A 228 14.89 16.26 9.90
C ALA A 228 16.18 17.08 9.65
N GLY A 229 16.78 17.62 10.72
CA GLY A 229 18.05 18.35 10.63
C GLY A 229 19.28 17.49 10.29
N LYS A 230 19.16 16.17 10.33
CA LYS A 230 20.25 15.18 10.09
C LYS A 230 20.01 14.27 8.90
N LEU A 231 18.90 14.48 8.14
CA LEU A 231 18.52 13.61 7.03
C LEU A 231 19.68 13.39 6.05
N PRO A 232 20.06 12.14 5.75
CA PRO A 232 20.94 11.85 4.64
C PRO A 232 20.33 12.32 3.31
N ASP A 233 21.15 12.73 2.34
CA ASP A 233 20.66 13.20 1.04
C ASP A 233 19.81 12.16 0.30
N TYR A 234 20.13 10.89 0.46
CA TYR A 234 19.38 9.78 -0.15
C TYR A 234 18.02 9.52 0.49
N VAL A 235 17.86 9.87 1.75
CA VAL A 235 16.59 9.71 2.49
C VAL A 235 15.66 10.89 2.24
N ALA A 236 16.24 12.07 2.14
CA ALA A 236 15.54 13.35 2.00
C ALA A 236 14.68 13.41 0.72
N ALA A 237 13.63 14.21 0.76
CA ALA A 237 12.85 14.52 -0.41
C ALA A 237 13.72 15.18 -1.50
N SER A 238 13.54 14.75 -2.74
CA SER A 238 14.27 15.22 -3.91
C SER A 238 13.35 15.68 -5.05
N ALA A 239 12.04 15.66 -4.84
CA ALA A 239 11.08 16.21 -5.79
C ALA A 239 11.30 17.72 -5.97
N PRO A 240 11.05 18.28 -7.17
CA PRO A 240 11.12 19.72 -7.38
C PRO A 240 10.26 20.47 -6.35
N ASP A 241 10.83 21.54 -5.78
CA ASP A 241 10.17 22.41 -4.80
C ASP A 241 9.78 21.75 -3.46
N ALA A 242 10.18 20.49 -3.20
CA ALA A 242 10.00 19.86 -1.91
C ALA A 242 11.08 20.29 -0.90
N ALA A 243 10.70 20.51 0.35
CA ALA A 243 11.66 20.60 1.45
C ALA A 243 12.25 19.22 1.73
N ARG A 244 13.43 19.16 2.39
CA ARG A 244 14.14 17.90 2.61
C ARG A 244 13.36 16.87 3.46
N ASP A 245 12.52 17.35 4.38
CA ASP A 245 11.69 16.58 5.30
C ASP A 245 10.23 16.45 4.84
N ASP A 246 9.96 16.79 3.58
CA ASP A 246 8.62 16.85 3.02
C ASP A 246 8.16 15.48 2.54
N GLU A 247 7.28 14.85 3.31
CA GLU A 247 6.55 13.67 2.89
C GLU A 247 5.38 14.10 2.00
N ARG A 248 5.64 14.19 0.70
CA ARG A 248 4.62 14.54 -0.31
C ARG A 248 3.92 13.29 -0.79
N LEU A 249 2.63 13.22 -0.54
CA LEU A 249 1.79 12.08 -0.87
C LEU A 249 0.75 12.43 -1.94
N ASN A 250 0.58 11.56 -2.92
CA ASN A 250 -0.68 11.49 -3.64
C ASN A 250 -1.64 10.61 -2.82
N VAL A 251 -2.73 11.20 -2.37
CA VAL A 251 -3.78 10.50 -1.64
C VAL A 251 -4.92 10.22 -2.61
N SER A 252 -5.29 8.95 -2.78
CA SER A 252 -6.38 8.52 -3.64
C SER A 252 -7.49 7.88 -2.80
N LEU A 253 -8.72 8.40 -2.94
CA LEU A 253 -9.90 7.99 -2.20
C LEU A 253 -10.89 7.38 -3.17
N PHE A 254 -11.21 6.10 -2.99
CA PHE A 254 -12.13 5.37 -3.84
C PHE A 254 -13.46 5.14 -3.13
N ALA A 255 -14.56 5.44 -3.82
CA ALA A 255 -15.89 5.05 -3.38
C ALA A 255 -16.14 3.57 -3.71
N PRO A 256 -17.04 2.89 -2.98
CA PRO A 256 -17.55 1.59 -3.42
C PRO A 256 -18.28 1.73 -4.76
N THR A 257 -18.34 0.63 -5.51
CA THR A 257 -19.07 0.58 -6.78
C THR A 257 -20.52 1.03 -6.61
N GLY A 258 -20.98 1.91 -7.51
CA GLY A 258 -22.31 2.53 -7.42
C GLY A 258 -22.49 3.54 -6.27
N GLY A 259 -21.44 3.76 -5.47
CA GLY A 259 -21.41 4.76 -4.41
C GLY A 259 -20.80 6.09 -4.85
N ASN A 260 -20.64 7.02 -3.91
CA ASN A 260 -20.00 8.31 -4.16
C ASN A 260 -19.32 8.88 -2.92
N ILE A 261 -18.49 9.91 -3.13
CA ILE A 261 -17.84 10.71 -2.10
C ILE A 261 -18.34 12.16 -2.23
N THR A 262 -18.72 12.76 -1.10
CA THR A 262 -19.13 14.17 -1.00
C THR A 262 -18.49 14.83 0.21
N ASP A 263 -18.64 16.15 0.35
CA ASP A 263 -18.18 16.94 1.49
C ASP A 263 -16.69 16.73 1.85
N LEU A 264 -15.87 16.51 0.80
CA LEU A 264 -14.44 16.27 0.95
C LEU A 264 -13.72 17.56 1.39
N THR A 265 -13.00 17.49 2.49
CA THR A 265 -12.21 18.60 3.04
C THR A 265 -10.84 18.12 3.53
N VAL A 266 -9.84 19.01 3.46
CA VAL A 266 -8.52 18.84 4.05
C VAL A 266 -8.30 20.00 5.00
N GLU A 267 -8.08 19.74 6.29
CA GLU A 267 -7.91 20.78 7.33
C GLU A 267 -8.99 21.88 7.30
N GLY A 268 -10.23 21.53 6.90
CA GLY A 268 -11.33 22.50 6.76
C GLY A 268 -11.38 23.25 5.43
N THR A 269 -10.44 23.05 4.53
CA THR A 269 -10.43 23.59 3.18
C THR A 269 -10.99 22.55 2.21
N GLN A 270 -11.79 22.97 1.22
CA GLN A 270 -12.22 22.04 0.17
C GLN A 270 -11.01 21.54 -0.63
N PHE A 271 -10.94 20.24 -0.78
CA PHE A 271 -9.95 19.60 -1.64
C PHE A 271 -10.23 19.98 -3.10
N GLY A 272 -9.27 20.62 -3.74
CA GLY A 272 -9.41 21.23 -5.09
C GLY A 272 -9.42 20.21 -6.25
N LEU A 273 -9.89 18.98 -6.05
CA LEU A 273 -9.88 17.96 -7.08
C LEU A 273 -11.28 17.61 -7.53
N GLY A 274 -11.45 17.61 -8.84
CA GLY A 274 -12.62 17.07 -9.49
C GLY A 274 -12.73 15.56 -9.28
N ALA A 275 -13.95 15.05 -9.23
CA ALA A 275 -14.21 13.63 -9.32
C ALA A 275 -13.62 13.10 -10.63
N ALA A 276 -12.83 12.05 -10.55
CA ALA A 276 -12.34 11.30 -11.70
C ALA A 276 -12.89 9.87 -11.65
N THR A 277 -12.80 9.17 -12.77
CA THR A 277 -13.17 7.77 -12.86
C THR A 277 -11.98 6.99 -13.38
N TRP A 278 -11.66 5.90 -12.72
CA TRP A 278 -10.63 4.97 -13.14
C TRP A 278 -11.25 3.59 -13.33
N HIS A 279 -11.22 3.07 -14.55
CA HIS A 279 -11.88 1.81 -14.94
C HIS A 279 -13.33 1.70 -14.44
N GLY A 280 -14.09 2.78 -14.57
CA GLY A 280 -15.48 2.83 -14.14
C GLY A 280 -15.71 3.11 -12.66
N ILE A 281 -14.66 3.09 -11.82
CA ILE A 281 -14.77 3.34 -10.38
C ILE A 281 -14.54 4.83 -10.10
N PRO A 282 -15.48 5.52 -9.45
CA PRO A 282 -15.30 6.91 -9.05
C PRO A 282 -14.24 7.03 -7.94
N PHE A 283 -13.34 7.99 -8.09
CA PHE A 283 -12.33 8.26 -7.09
C PHE A 283 -12.00 9.76 -7.02
N TYR A 284 -11.31 10.15 -5.95
CA TYR A 284 -10.73 11.47 -5.75
C TYR A 284 -9.25 11.32 -5.47
N SER A 285 -8.43 12.22 -5.99
CA SER A 285 -6.99 12.19 -5.73
C SER A 285 -6.48 13.59 -5.42
N GLY A 286 -5.47 13.70 -4.57
CA GLY A 286 -4.86 14.96 -4.20
C GLY A 286 -3.51 14.82 -3.54
N THR A 287 -2.74 15.92 -3.65
CA THR A 287 -1.42 15.99 -3.04
C THR A 287 -1.52 16.57 -1.63
N VAL A 288 -0.89 15.89 -0.69
CA VAL A 288 -0.70 16.34 0.69
C VAL A 288 0.78 16.42 0.96
N ASP A 289 1.25 17.54 1.46
CA ASP A 289 2.63 17.74 1.93
C ASP A 289 2.65 17.73 3.45
N LEU A 290 3.56 16.96 4.05
CA LEU A 290 3.72 16.82 5.50
C LEU A 290 5.19 17.02 5.89
N HIS A 291 5.50 18.12 6.53
CA HIS A 291 6.81 18.33 7.15
C HIS A 291 6.96 17.54 8.47
N ALA A 292 8.18 17.42 8.94
CA ALA A 292 8.47 16.72 10.20
C ALA A 292 7.57 17.21 11.35
N GLY A 293 6.83 16.29 11.97
CA GLY A 293 5.91 16.56 13.06
C GLY A 293 4.54 17.08 12.64
N GLU A 294 4.28 17.28 11.35
CA GLU A 294 2.98 17.78 10.88
C GLU A 294 1.93 16.69 10.77
N THR A 295 0.69 17.11 10.90
CA THR A 295 -0.51 16.28 10.77
C THR A 295 -1.52 16.97 9.88
N THR A 296 -2.11 16.22 8.96
CA THR A 296 -3.23 16.63 8.12
C THR A 296 -4.40 15.68 8.30
N THR A 297 -5.60 16.23 8.33
CA THR A 297 -6.85 15.47 8.42
C THR A 297 -7.69 15.66 7.18
N ILE A 298 -8.06 14.56 6.54
CA ILE A 298 -8.99 14.54 5.40
C ILE A 298 -10.30 13.97 5.90
N THR A 299 -11.41 14.67 5.65
CA THR A 299 -12.73 14.17 6.01
C THR A 299 -13.67 14.21 4.82
N TYR A 300 -14.52 13.20 4.70
CA TYR A 300 -15.51 13.13 3.64
C TYR A 300 -16.73 12.29 4.05
N THR A 301 -17.80 12.44 3.30
CA THR A 301 -18.97 11.58 3.39
C THR A 301 -18.90 10.57 2.25
N LEU A 302 -18.92 9.27 2.60
CA LEU A 302 -18.98 8.18 1.64
C LEU A 302 -20.39 7.60 1.68
N THR A 303 -21.02 7.45 0.52
CA THR A 303 -22.34 6.84 0.37
C THR A 303 -22.22 5.56 -0.46
N THR A 304 -22.81 4.47 0.03
CA THR A 304 -22.80 3.17 -0.66
C THR A 304 -23.90 3.11 -1.74
N SER A 305 -23.83 2.08 -2.61
CA SER A 305 -24.93 1.75 -3.50
C SER A 305 -26.17 1.28 -2.70
N ALA A 306 -27.37 1.59 -3.19
CA ALA A 306 -28.59 1.01 -2.65
C ALA A 306 -28.68 -0.52 -2.90
N GLU A 307 -28.05 -1.01 -3.97
CA GLU A 307 -28.01 -2.42 -4.33
C GLU A 307 -27.11 -3.25 -3.42
N ALA A 308 -26.12 -2.61 -2.76
CA ALA A 308 -25.27 -3.26 -1.75
C ALA A 308 -26.08 -3.68 -0.50
N GLY A 309 -27.26 -3.08 -0.27
CA GLY A 309 -28.14 -3.43 0.83
C GLY A 309 -27.54 -3.16 2.21
N ASP A 310 -27.65 -4.16 3.11
CA ASP A 310 -27.16 -4.07 4.49
C ASP A 310 -25.71 -4.55 4.65
N LYS A 311 -24.97 -4.71 3.56
CA LYS A 311 -23.55 -5.08 3.63
C LYS A 311 -22.75 -4.00 4.37
N PRO A 312 -21.87 -4.38 5.31
CA PRO A 312 -21.06 -3.42 6.03
C PRO A 312 -20.05 -2.74 5.09
N LEU A 313 -19.75 -1.47 5.36
CA LEU A 313 -18.62 -0.80 4.73
C LEU A 313 -17.33 -1.36 5.33
N THR A 314 -16.43 -1.82 4.47
CA THR A 314 -15.08 -2.23 4.83
C THR A 314 -14.06 -1.19 4.34
N LEU A 315 -12.87 -1.20 4.93
CA LEU A 315 -11.77 -0.32 4.55
C LEU A 315 -10.66 -1.12 3.90
N ARG A 316 -10.13 -0.61 2.79
CA ARG A 316 -8.80 -0.98 2.29
C ARG A 316 -7.91 0.26 2.27
N GLN A 317 -6.77 0.17 2.93
CA GLN A 317 -5.82 1.25 3.03
C GLN A 317 -4.42 0.76 2.70
N THR A 318 -3.61 1.61 2.06
CA THR A 318 -2.17 1.34 1.93
C THR A 318 -1.56 1.17 3.33
N PRO A 319 -0.97 0.01 3.65
CA PRO A 319 -0.35 -0.20 4.96
C PRO A 319 0.88 0.70 5.11
N THR A 320 1.06 1.28 6.29
CA THR A 320 2.25 2.06 6.65
C THR A 320 3.16 1.26 7.59
N CYS A 321 4.42 1.67 7.71
CA CYS A 321 5.37 1.03 8.62
C CYS A 321 5.01 1.27 10.09
N GLN A 322 4.39 2.40 10.40
CA GLN A 322 3.76 2.66 11.68
C GLN A 322 2.38 2.01 11.68
N ALA A 323 1.92 1.57 12.84
CA ALA A 323 0.63 0.87 12.93
C ALA A 323 -0.51 1.76 12.41
N ALA A 324 -1.07 1.39 11.27
CA ALA A 324 -2.34 1.96 10.85
C ALA A 324 -3.43 1.44 11.80
N ARG A 325 -4.26 2.32 12.31
CA ARG A 325 -5.40 1.96 13.15
C ARG A 325 -6.65 2.19 12.34
N ASP A 326 -7.17 1.10 11.80
CA ASP A 326 -8.49 1.10 11.19
C ASP A 326 -9.50 0.86 12.28
N SER A 327 -10.35 1.82 12.58
CA SER A 327 -11.45 1.65 13.53
C SER A 327 -12.77 1.93 12.85
N ALA A 328 -13.64 0.92 12.80
CA ALA A 328 -15.05 1.13 12.57
C ALA A 328 -15.71 1.42 13.93
N SER A 329 -16.24 2.61 14.10
CA SER A 329 -17.04 2.88 15.29
C SER A 329 -18.36 2.12 15.18
N ALA A 330 -18.61 1.25 16.16
CA ALA A 330 -19.80 0.42 16.27
C ALA A 330 -21.09 1.26 16.41
#